data_1a50ef5096920757c92e0c92a5296f95
#
_entry.id   1a50ef5096920757c92e0c92a5296f95
#
_cell.length_a   1.000
_cell.length_b   1.000
_cell.length_c   1.000
_cell.angle_alpha   90.00
_cell.angle_beta   90.00
_cell.angle_gamma   90.00
#
_symmetry.space_group_name_H-M   'P 1'
#
loop_
_entity.id
_entity.type
_entity.pdbx_description
1 polymer ?
#
loop_
_entity_poly.entity_id
_entity_poly.type
_entity_poly.pdbx_seq_one_letter_code
_entity_poly.pdbx_strand_id
1 'polypeptide(L)'
;MTAAYRVTYPFRQSTLQKLDENIEETVSHLSLALQLLHQRDIGRVQDDIEHSKALLDLVRADQVSSDIITWLRAPDAAINYNEACKKKYPDTGLWFVKGSSFCTWLNQPNSFLWLNGFAGCGKSVLCSTAIQFVLRHRRSNASIGIAFFFFTFNDASKQDASAMLRTLILQLSCQLNDGHKLLSRLHASYRNAMPPDQVLKGCLHQLVRAFDHTYILLDALDESPRDKHRLDVLQTLADMRAWSTPGLHLLVTSRDEPDIRDELDASQDQAISLKNASVDNDIAGFVSGHLRNKRRLRKWEDHHSRIETVLAERANGV
;
A
#
# COMPACT_ATOMS: atom_id res chain seq x y z
N MET A 1 18.25 23.42 80.31
CA MET A 1 19.24 22.65 79.51
C MET A 1 18.47 21.76 78.55
N THR A 2 18.33 22.19 77.32
CA THR A 2 17.62 21.46 76.24
C THR A 2 18.65 20.83 75.33
N ALA A 3 18.74 19.48 75.36
CA ALA A 3 19.63 18.74 74.56
C ALA A 3 19.10 18.63 73.14
N ALA A 4 19.74 19.26 72.17
CA ALA A 4 19.46 19.14 70.76
C ALA A 4 20.00 17.78 70.25
N TYR A 5 19.09 16.85 69.92
CA TYR A 5 19.43 15.63 69.20
C TYR A 5 19.77 16.01 67.75
N ARG A 6 21.10 15.97 67.43
CA ARG A 6 21.54 15.95 66.02
C ARG A 6 21.27 14.54 65.46
N VAL A 7 20.27 14.51 64.61
CA VAL A 7 20.05 13.33 63.76
C VAL A 7 21.18 13.31 62.72
N THR A 8 22.18 12.48 62.91
CA THR A 8 23.21 12.20 61.91
C THR A 8 22.59 11.27 60.88
N TYR A 9 22.33 11.78 59.68
CA TYR A 9 21.92 10.96 58.54
C TYR A 9 23.05 9.95 58.21
N PRO A 10 22.71 8.66 58.04
CA PRO A 10 23.71 7.57 57.85
C PRO A 10 24.32 7.52 56.44
N PHE A 11 23.95 8.44 55.55
CA PHE A 11 24.50 8.45 54.20
C PHE A 11 25.70 9.36 54.09
N ARG A 12 26.83 8.80 53.64
CA ARG A 12 28.03 9.57 53.30
C ARG A 12 27.68 10.52 52.14
N GLN A 13 28.22 11.76 52.20
CA GLN A 13 28.04 12.79 51.18
C GLN A 13 28.33 12.30 49.75
N SER A 14 29.29 11.38 49.60
CA SER A 14 29.63 10.70 48.35
C SER A 14 28.51 9.77 47.80
N THR A 15 27.65 9.25 48.68
CA THR A 15 26.55 8.37 48.25
C THR A 15 25.34 9.22 47.75
N LEU A 16 25.09 10.36 48.35
CA LEU A 16 24.09 11.32 47.91
C LEU A 16 24.47 11.94 46.56
N GLN A 17 25.76 12.24 46.37
CA GLN A 17 26.28 12.78 45.12
C GLN A 17 26.16 11.81 43.98
N LYS A 18 26.48 10.50 44.19
CA LYS A 18 26.26 9.44 43.21
C LYS A 18 24.77 9.20 42.90
N LEU A 19 23.91 9.38 43.89
CA LEU A 19 22.44 9.26 43.65
C LEU A 19 21.94 10.40 42.79
N ASP A 20 22.44 11.62 43.01
CA ASP A 20 22.10 12.81 42.25
C ASP A 20 22.59 12.69 40.81
N GLU A 21 23.84 12.26 40.57
CA GLU A 21 24.39 11.97 39.26
C GLU A 21 23.57 10.91 38.49
N ASN A 22 23.16 9.81 39.18
CA ASN A 22 22.34 8.76 38.57
C ASN A 22 20.93 9.25 38.22
N ILE A 23 20.35 10.14 39.03
CA ILE A 23 19.03 10.77 38.76
C ILE A 23 19.14 11.69 37.55
N GLU A 24 20.18 12.54 37.47
CA GLU A 24 20.41 13.43 36.34
C GLU A 24 20.60 12.66 35.02
N GLU A 25 21.39 11.56 35.06
CA GLU A 25 21.61 10.68 33.92
C GLU A 25 20.27 10.02 33.47
N THR A 26 19.48 9.51 34.41
CA THR A 26 18.18 8.90 34.15
C THR A 26 17.20 9.91 33.56
N VAL A 27 17.15 11.13 34.08
CA VAL A 27 16.30 12.21 33.56
C VAL A 27 16.73 12.62 32.16
N SER A 28 18.04 12.67 31.89
CA SER A 28 18.59 12.97 30.56
C SER A 28 18.19 11.89 29.55
N HIS A 29 18.33 10.59 29.89
CA HIS A 29 17.92 9.46 29.05
C HIS A 29 16.42 9.46 28.79
N LEU A 30 15.57 9.74 29.80
CA LEU A 30 14.13 9.87 29.65
C LEU A 30 13.75 11.04 28.73
N SER A 31 14.44 12.17 28.88
CA SER A 31 14.21 13.35 28.02
C SER A 31 14.55 13.06 26.56
N LEU A 32 15.68 12.40 26.31
CA LEU A 32 16.08 11.96 24.97
C LEU A 32 15.07 10.96 24.37
N ALA A 33 14.64 9.97 25.17
CA ALA A 33 13.64 9.00 24.74
C ALA A 33 12.30 9.66 24.39
N LEU A 34 11.86 10.62 25.20
CA LEU A 34 10.64 11.41 24.94
C LEU A 34 10.78 12.28 23.68
N GLN A 35 11.95 12.87 23.43
CA GLN A 35 12.21 13.63 22.20
C GLN A 35 12.18 12.71 20.96
N LEU A 36 12.74 11.53 21.03
CA LEU A 36 12.72 10.56 19.93
C LEU A 36 11.29 10.05 19.66
N LEU A 37 10.51 9.79 20.71
CA LEU A 37 9.09 9.41 20.57
C LEU A 37 8.28 10.56 19.96
N HIS A 38 8.49 11.78 20.41
CA HIS A 38 7.80 12.96 19.88
C HIS A 38 8.13 13.23 18.40
N GLN A 39 9.41 13.09 18.01
CA GLN A 39 9.82 13.17 16.60
C GLN A 39 9.19 12.04 15.76
N ARG A 40 9.09 10.84 16.30
CA ARG A 40 8.45 9.70 15.63
C ARG A 40 6.94 9.92 15.43
N ASP A 41 6.27 10.50 16.43
CA ASP A 41 4.82 10.78 16.36
C ASP A 41 4.53 11.95 15.41
N ILE A 42 5.33 13.02 15.43
CA ILE A 42 5.24 14.12 14.45
C ILE A 42 5.49 13.58 13.03
N GLY A 43 6.49 12.73 12.83
CA GLY A 43 6.75 12.10 11.54
C GLY A 43 5.57 11.27 11.04
N ARG A 44 4.91 10.51 11.91
CA ARG A 44 3.70 9.74 11.57
C ARG A 44 2.53 10.63 11.18
N VAL A 45 2.26 11.69 11.95
CA VAL A 45 1.18 12.65 11.66
C VAL A 45 1.46 13.38 10.33
N GLN A 46 2.70 13.74 10.06
CA GLN A 46 3.11 14.38 8.82
C GLN A 46 2.97 13.43 7.63
N ASP A 47 3.38 12.17 7.78
CA ASP A 47 3.17 11.10 6.81
C ASP A 47 1.67 10.86 6.52
N ASP A 48 0.82 10.87 7.54
CA ASP A 48 -0.63 10.70 7.40
C ASP A 48 -1.28 11.90 6.69
N ILE A 49 -0.81 13.12 6.96
CA ILE A 49 -1.27 14.34 6.28
C ILE A 49 -0.84 14.34 4.81
N GLU A 50 0.43 14.00 4.52
CA GLU A 50 0.93 13.90 3.14
C GLU A 50 0.22 12.79 2.37
N HIS A 51 -0.04 11.66 3.02
CA HIS A 51 -0.82 10.56 2.45
C HIS A 51 -2.27 10.98 2.13
N SER A 52 -2.92 11.67 3.07
CA SER A 52 -4.28 12.18 2.88
C SER A 52 -4.34 13.23 1.77
N LYS A 53 -3.34 14.11 1.67
CA LYS A 53 -3.21 15.07 0.57
C LYS A 53 -3.03 14.36 -0.77
N ALA A 54 -2.13 13.37 -0.84
CA ALA A 54 -1.90 12.61 -2.07
C ALA A 54 -3.17 11.87 -2.53
N LEU A 55 -3.94 11.29 -1.58
CA LEU A 55 -5.25 10.69 -1.88
C LEU A 55 -6.27 11.73 -2.35
N LEU A 56 -6.31 12.91 -1.72
CA LEU A 56 -7.18 14.01 -2.15
C LEU A 56 -6.81 14.51 -3.57
N ASP A 57 -5.53 14.53 -3.92
CA ASP A 57 -5.08 14.89 -5.26
C ASP A 57 -5.50 13.83 -6.30
N LEU A 58 -5.56 12.55 -5.93
CA LEU A 58 -6.11 11.48 -6.78
C LEU A 58 -7.63 11.63 -6.99
N VAL A 59 -8.33 12.25 -6.04
CA VAL A 59 -9.79 12.43 -6.03
C VAL A 59 -10.20 13.85 -6.43
N ARG A 60 -9.25 14.78 -6.64
CA ARG A 60 -9.54 16.14 -7.09
C ARG A 60 -10.19 16.16 -8.47
N ALA A 61 -11.46 15.80 -8.45
CA ALA A 61 -12.36 15.95 -9.58
C ALA A 61 -12.79 17.41 -9.85
N ASP A 62 -12.26 18.38 -9.09
CA ASP A 62 -12.61 19.80 -9.22
C ASP A 62 -12.35 20.36 -10.63
N GLN A 63 -11.47 19.73 -11.38
CA GLN A 63 -11.15 20.09 -12.78
C GLN A 63 -11.96 19.28 -13.81
N VAL A 64 -12.60 18.17 -13.41
CA VAL A 64 -13.42 17.33 -14.28
C VAL A 64 -14.89 17.56 -13.95
N SER A 65 -15.69 17.89 -14.95
CA SER A 65 -17.11 18.15 -14.71
C SER A 65 -17.82 16.90 -14.16
N SER A 66 -18.81 17.11 -13.30
CA SER A 66 -19.65 16.03 -12.73
C SER A 66 -20.31 15.17 -13.81
N ASP A 67 -20.63 15.77 -14.95
CA ASP A 67 -21.24 15.08 -16.09
C ASP A 67 -20.27 14.06 -16.72
N ILE A 68 -18.99 14.41 -16.84
CA ILE A 68 -17.95 13.51 -17.37
C ILE A 68 -17.71 12.36 -16.38
N ILE A 69 -17.64 12.64 -15.09
CA ILE A 69 -17.45 11.61 -14.04
C ILE A 69 -18.63 10.63 -14.06
N THR A 70 -19.84 11.16 -14.12
CA THR A 70 -21.09 10.34 -14.17
C THR A 70 -21.16 9.51 -15.45
N TRP A 71 -20.80 10.10 -16.59
CA TRP A 71 -20.77 9.42 -17.88
C TRP A 71 -19.72 8.31 -17.91
N LEU A 72 -18.51 8.57 -17.41
CA LEU A 72 -17.40 7.59 -17.43
C LEU A 72 -17.71 6.37 -16.57
N ARG A 73 -18.54 6.48 -15.53
CA ARG A 73 -18.93 5.39 -14.62
C ARG A 73 -17.71 4.62 -14.09
N ALA A 74 -16.64 5.34 -13.79
CA ALA A 74 -15.43 4.73 -13.24
C ALA A 74 -15.72 4.22 -11.81
N PRO A 75 -15.47 2.93 -11.52
CA PRO A 75 -15.62 2.42 -10.16
C PRO A 75 -14.67 3.11 -9.18
N ASP A 76 -15.14 3.31 -7.95
CA ASP A 76 -14.30 3.87 -6.89
C ASP A 76 -13.35 2.81 -6.32
N ALA A 77 -12.07 2.93 -6.66
CA ALA A 77 -11.01 2.06 -6.16
C ALA A 77 -10.57 2.42 -4.72
N ALA A 78 -10.89 3.63 -4.23
CA ALA A 78 -10.48 4.08 -2.90
C ALA A 78 -11.16 3.27 -1.79
N ILE A 79 -12.36 2.74 -2.01
CA ILE A 79 -13.08 1.91 -1.04
C ILE A 79 -12.24 0.68 -0.66
N ASN A 80 -11.83 -0.11 -1.66
CA ASN A 80 -11.05 -1.34 -1.44
C ASN A 80 -9.65 -1.03 -0.89
N TYR A 81 -9.02 0.05 -1.39
CA TYR A 81 -7.75 0.54 -0.86
C TYR A 81 -7.85 0.86 0.63
N ASN A 82 -8.85 1.64 1.05
CA ASN A 82 -9.05 2.00 2.45
C ASN A 82 -9.34 0.78 3.33
N GLU A 83 -10.09 -0.20 2.83
CA GLU A 83 -10.32 -1.47 3.54
C GLU A 83 -9.03 -2.27 3.72
N ALA A 84 -8.18 -2.34 2.70
CA ALA A 84 -6.88 -3.00 2.78
C ALA A 84 -5.96 -2.31 3.80
N CYS A 85 -5.94 -0.97 3.80
CA CYS A 85 -5.18 -0.18 4.77
C CYS A 85 -5.63 -0.44 6.22
N LYS A 86 -6.95 -0.56 6.47
CA LYS A 86 -7.50 -0.86 7.81
C LYS A 86 -7.09 -2.25 8.32
N LYS A 87 -6.86 -3.21 7.42
CA LYS A 87 -6.44 -4.57 7.76
C LYS A 87 -4.94 -4.68 8.05
N LYS A 88 -4.16 -3.68 7.68
CA LYS A 88 -2.71 -3.67 7.89
C LYS A 88 -2.39 -3.63 9.37
N TYR A 89 -1.55 -4.58 9.81
CA TYR A 89 -0.97 -4.55 11.15
C TYR A 89 0.30 -3.68 11.16
N PRO A 90 0.59 -2.95 12.24
CA PRO A 90 1.80 -2.14 12.33
C PRO A 90 3.06 -2.95 11.99
N ASP A 91 3.96 -2.32 11.25
CA ASP A 91 5.27 -2.84 10.84
C ASP A 91 5.24 -4.05 9.87
N THR A 92 4.06 -4.56 9.46
CA THR A 92 3.96 -5.63 8.45
C THR A 92 4.12 -5.09 7.03
N GLY A 93 4.67 -5.93 6.14
CA GLY A 93 4.88 -5.61 4.72
C GLY A 93 6.06 -4.67 4.44
N LEU A 94 6.82 -4.25 5.46
CA LEU A 94 8.00 -3.39 5.27
C LEU A 94 9.12 -4.11 4.52
N TRP A 95 9.26 -5.42 4.71
CA TRP A 95 10.22 -6.26 3.99
C TRP A 95 10.02 -6.17 2.47
N PHE A 96 8.76 -6.06 2.02
CA PHE A 96 8.42 -5.98 0.62
C PHE A 96 8.87 -4.65 0.01
N VAL A 97 8.44 -3.51 0.58
CA VAL A 97 8.75 -2.18 0.02
C VAL A 97 10.21 -1.75 0.23
N LYS A 98 10.95 -2.43 1.13
CA LYS A 98 12.39 -2.27 1.32
C LYS A 98 13.20 -3.33 0.58
N GLY A 99 12.55 -4.35 0.01
CA GLY A 99 13.18 -5.45 -0.70
C GLY A 99 13.77 -5.02 -2.05
N SER A 100 14.80 -5.75 -2.50
CA SER A 100 15.53 -5.44 -3.74
C SER A 100 14.60 -5.45 -4.96
N SER A 101 13.71 -6.43 -5.08
CA SER A 101 12.78 -6.55 -6.21
C SER A 101 11.84 -5.35 -6.32
N PHE A 102 11.32 -4.86 -5.19
CA PHE A 102 10.48 -3.65 -5.18
C PHE A 102 11.30 -2.39 -5.51
N CYS A 103 12.51 -2.26 -4.97
CA CYS A 103 13.41 -1.15 -5.30
C CYS A 103 13.81 -1.16 -6.79
N THR A 104 14.03 -2.32 -7.35
CA THR A 104 14.29 -2.51 -8.78
C THR A 104 13.08 -2.08 -9.60
N TRP A 105 11.88 -2.58 -9.27
CA TRP A 105 10.64 -2.18 -9.91
C TRP A 105 10.39 -0.67 -9.84
N LEU A 106 10.67 -0.04 -8.71
CA LEU A 106 10.43 1.39 -8.52
C LEU A 106 11.31 2.26 -9.41
N ASN A 107 12.55 1.83 -9.72
CA ASN A 107 13.57 2.65 -10.36
C ASN A 107 13.92 2.24 -11.80
N GLN A 108 13.67 1.00 -12.20
CA GLN A 108 13.98 0.55 -13.55
C GLN A 108 12.92 1.00 -14.55
N PRO A 109 13.32 1.41 -15.76
CA PRO A 109 12.37 1.80 -16.80
C PRO A 109 11.52 0.60 -17.25
N ASN A 110 10.27 0.88 -17.61
CA ASN A 110 9.29 -0.09 -18.11
C ASN A 110 9.23 -1.36 -17.25
N SER A 111 9.12 -1.17 -15.93
CA SER A 111 9.23 -2.25 -14.97
C SER A 111 7.90 -2.96 -14.72
N PHE A 112 7.99 -4.26 -14.46
CA PHE A 112 6.86 -5.11 -14.10
C PHE A 112 7.17 -5.90 -12.83
N LEU A 113 6.18 -6.03 -11.93
CA LEU A 113 6.30 -6.83 -10.72
C LEU A 113 4.98 -7.55 -10.41
N TRP A 114 5.06 -8.87 -10.26
CA TRP A 114 3.92 -9.71 -9.91
C TRP A 114 4.07 -10.33 -8.52
N LEU A 115 3.14 -10.00 -7.61
CA LEU A 115 3.03 -10.65 -6.30
C LEU A 115 2.01 -11.77 -6.38
N ASN A 116 2.44 -12.99 -6.16
CA ASN A 116 1.56 -14.15 -6.20
C ASN A 116 1.49 -14.86 -4.85
N GLY A 117 0.34 -15.44 -4.55
CA GLY A 117 0.15 -16.19 -3.32
C GLY A 117 -1.29 -16.63 -3.08
N PHE A 118 -1.48 -17.48 -2.09
CA PHE A 118 -2.78 -18.06 -1.75
C PHE A 118 -3.82 -17.03 -1.31
N ALA A 119 -5.08 -17.44 -1.22
CA ALA A 119 -6.12 -16.61 -0.63
C ALA A 119 -5.77 -16.32 0.84
N GLY A 120 -5.96 -15.07 1.27
CA GLY A 120 -5.71 -14.67 2.67
C GLY A 120 -4.25 -14.33 3.01
N CYS A 121 -3.25 -14.59 2.14
CA CYS A 121 -1.83 -14.33 2.42
C CYS A 121 -1.40 -12.85 2.47
N GLY A 122 -2.36 -11.91 2.41
CA GLY A 122 -2.06 -10.49 2.58
C GLY A 122 -1.75 -9.72 1.29
N LYS A 123 -2.03 -10.24 0.09
CA LYS A 123 -1.77 -9.55 -1.20
C LYS A 123 -2.29 -8.12 -1.23
N SER A 124 -3.56 -7.92 -0.90
CA SER A 124 -4.19 -6.59 -0.91
C SER A 124 -3.58 -5.65 0.14
N VAL A 125 -3.13 -6.17 1.28
CA VAL A 125 -2.41 -5.39 2.31
C VAL A 125 -1.05 -4.96 1.79
N LEU A 126 -0.31 -5.84 1.10
CA LEU A 126 0.96 -5.50 0.48
C LEU A 126 0.79 -4.55 -0.70
N CYS A 127 -0.24 -4.74 -1.53
CA CYS A 127 -0.59 -3.81 -2.61
C CYS A 127 -0.88 -2.41 -2.03
N SER A 128 -1.72 -2.31 -1.00
CA SER A 128 -1.98 -1.03 -0.33
C SER A 128 -0.73 -0.40 0.29
N THR A 129 0.19 -1.24 0.81
CA THR A 129 1.49 -0.77 1.33
C THR A 129 2.38 -0.23 0.21
N ALA A 130 2.40 -0.88 -0.96
CA ALA A 130 3.09 -0.38 -2.15
C ALA A 130 2.50 0.95 -2.61
N ILE A 131 1.17 1.07 -2.70
CA ILE A 131 0.49 2.33 -3.04
C ILE A 131 0.90 3.44 -2.07
N GLN A 132 0.86 3.19 -0.75
CA GLN A 132 1.31 4.17 0.25
C GLN A 132 2.76 4.59 0.04
N PHE A 133 3.63 3.63 -0.27
CA PHE A 133 5.04 3.92 -0.51
C PHE A 133 5.24 4.78 -1.76
N VAL A 134 4.57 4.46 -2.87
CA VAL A 134 4.66 5.23 -4.12
C VAL A 134 4.05 6.63 -3.96
N LEU A 135 2.95 6.78 -3.20
CA LEU A 135 2.39 8.10 -2.87
C LEU A 135 3.38 8.98 -2.11
N ARG A 136 4.11 8.40 -1.15
CA ARG A 136 5.19 9.10 -0.43
C ARG A 136 6.38 9.40 -1.35
N HIS A 137 6.73 8.49 -2.24
CA HIS A 137 7.81 8.68 -3.22
C HIS A 137 7.49 9.83 -4.18
N ARG A 138 6.23 9.93 -4.63
CA ARG A 138 5.75 11.05 -5.44
C ARG A 138 5.89 12.39 -4.72
N ARG A 139 5.50 12.46 -3.45
CA ARG A 139 5.37 13.71 -2.69
C ARG A 139 4.62 14.78 -3.50
N SER A 140 5.27 15.94 -3.71
CA SER A 140 4.71 17.04 -4.51
C SER A 140 5.17 17.02 -5.97
N ASN A 141 5.82 15.93 -6.44
CA ASN A 141 6.29 15.84 -7.81
C ASN A 141 5.12 15.56 -8.77
N ALA A 142 4.67 16.60 -9.47
CA ALA A 142 3.56 16.50 -10.43
C ALA A 142 3.90 15.70 -11.70
N SER A 143 5.19 15.42 -11.96
CA SER A 143 5.60 14.60 -13.10
C SER A 143 5.44 13.10 -12.86
N ILE A 144 5.05 12.68 -11.66
CA ILE A 144 4.78 11.28 -11.30
C ILE A 144 3.28 11.05 -11.24
N GLY A 145 2.76 10.19 -12.12
CA GLY A 145 1.39 9.70 -12.10
C GLY A 145 1.24 8.43 -11.27
N ILE A 146 0.12 8.28 -10.55
CA ILE A 146 -0.19 7.08 -9.77
C ILE A 146 -1.62 6.70 -10.03
N ALA A 147 -1.87 5.43 -10.38
CA ALA A 147 -3.21 4.90 -10.49
C ALA A 147 -3.27 3.47 -9.97
N PHE A 148 -4.42 3.09 -9.43
CA PHE A 148 -4.62 1.76 -8.91
C PHE A 148 -6.05 1.27 -9.10
N PHE A 149 -6.20 -0.05 -9.14
CA PHE A 149 -7.48 -0.71 -9.23
C PHE A 149 -7.48 -2.01 -8.41
N PHE A 150 -8.64 -2.33 -7.84
CA PHE A 150 -8.85 -3.56 -7.07
C PHE A 150 -9.98 -4.34 -7.73
N PHE A 151 -9.65 -5.50 -8.30
CA PHE A 151 -10.66 -6.45 -8.73
C PHE A 151 -11.37 -7.06 -7.53
N THR A 152 -12.64 -7.40 -7.70
CA THR A 152 -13.39 -8.09 -6.64
C THR A 152 -14.57 -8.88 -7.19
N PHE A 153 -14.73 -10.12 -6.72
CA PHE A 153 -15.87 -10.97 -7.06
C PHE A 153 -17.22 -10.39 -6.59
N ASN A 154 -17.18 -9.62 -5.51
CA ASN A 154 -18.40 -9.14 -4.84
C ASN A 154 -19.04 -7.91 -5.51
N ASP A 155 -18.36 -7.31 -6.49
CA ASP A 155 -18.84 -6.11 -7.19
C ASP A 155 -18.63 -6.27 -8.69
N ALA A 156 -19.73 -6.53 -9.41
CA ALA A 156 -19.71 -6.71 -10.86
C ALA A 156 -19.14 -5.49 -11.63
N SER A 157 -19.16 -4.31 -11.03
CA SER A 157 -18.58 -3.11 -11.63
C SER A 157 -17.05 -3.08 -11.58
N LYS A 158 -16.41 -4.03 -10.88
CA LYS A 158 -14.96 -4.11 -10.68
C LYS A 158 -14.35 -5.42 -11.19
N GLN A 159 -14.89 -5.99 -12.25
CA GLN A 159 -14.50 -7.31 -12.73
C GLN A 159 -13.88 -7.33 -14.12
N ASP A 160 -14.03 -6.28 -14.91
CA ASP A 160 -13.67 -6.25 -16.32
C ASP A 160 -12.57 -5.21 -16.64
N ALA A 161 -11.98 -5.34 -17.83
CA ALA A 161 -10.94 -4.47 -18.33
C ALA A 161 -11.43 -3.03 -18.54
N SER A 162 -12.67 -2.85 -19.00
CA SER A 162 -13.27 -1.54 -19.22
C SER A 162 -13.36 -0.74 -17.91
N ALA A 163 -13.80 -1.39 -16.82
CA ALA A 163 -13.88 -0.78 -15.49
C ALA A 163 -12.51 -0.36 -14.98
N MET A 164 -11.53 -1.23 -15.11
CA MET A 164 -10.13 -0.94 -14.78
C MET A 164 -9.62 0.27 -15.57
N LEU A 165 -9.75 0.25 -16.90
CA LEU A 165 -9.29 1.33 -17.77
C LEU A 165 -9.93 2.69 -17.41
N ARG A 166 -11.25 2.73 -17.21
CA ARG A 166 -11.99 3.95 -16.84
C ARG A 166 -11.52 4.52 -15.51
N THR A 167 -11.26 3.65 -14.53
CA THR A 167 -10.74 4.05 -13.22
C THR A 167 -9.33 4.64 -13.33
N LEU A 168 -8.42 3.97 -14.04
CA LEU A 168 -7.06 4.44 -14.23
C LEU A 168 -7.01 5.76 -15.00
N ILE A 169 -7.82 5.89 -16.06
CA ILE A 169 -7.95 7.12 -16.85
C ILE A 169 -8.43 8.28 -15.98
N LEU A 170 -9.48 8.08 -15.17
CA LEU A 170 -9.98 9.12 -14.28
C LEU A 170 -8.92 9.58 -13.29
N GLN A 171 -8.27 8.63 -12.60
CA GLN A 171 -7.25 8.94 -11.60
C GLN A 171 -6.07 9.71 -12.21
N LEU A 172 -5.54 9.29 -13.36
CA LEU A 172 -4.42 9.98 -14.00
C LEU A 172 -4.84 11.35 -14.56
N SER A 173 -6.04 11.46 -15.11
CA SER A 173 -6.54 12.74 -15.62
C SER A 173 -6.68 13.79 -14.52
N CYS A 174 -7.08 13.39 -13.32
CA CYS A 174 -7.19 14.30 -12.16
C CYS A 174 -5.83 14.81 -11.66
N GLN A 175 -4.73 14.15 -12.03
CA GLN A 175 -3.38 14.51 -11.62
C GLN A 175 -2.65 15.43 -12.60
N LEU A 176 -3.18 15.62 -13.81
CA LEU A 176 -2.64 16.48 -14.85
C LEU A 176 -3.42 17.78 -14.93
N ASN A 177 -2.72 18.92 -15.04
CA ASN A 177 -3.37 20.23 -15.19
C ASN A 177 -4.31 20.29 -16.41
N ASP A 178 -3.96 19.60 -17.49
CA ASP A 178 -4.72 19.55 -18.75
C ASP A 178 -5.46 18.20 -18.95
N GLY A 179 -5.47 17.30 -17.97
CA GLY A 179 -6.08 15.97 -18.05
C GLY A 179 -7.59 16.03 -18.34
N HIS A 180 -8.28 17.06 -17.82
CA HIS A 180 -9.68 17.32 -18.10
C HIS A 180 -9.97 17.55 -19.62
N LYS A 181 -9.02 18.08 -20.38
CA LYS A 181 -9.18 18.31 -21.82
C LYS A 181 -9.28 17.00 -22.60
N LEU A 182 -8.49 15.99 -22.20
CA LEU A 182 -8.52 14.66 -22.81
C LEU A 182 -9.85 13.97 -22.53
N LEU A 183 -10.32 14.00 -21.29
CA LEU A 183 -11.63 13.45 -20.89
C LEU A 183 -12.78 14.18 -21.58
N SER A 184 -12.72 15.52 -21.72
CA SER A 184 -13.74 16.30 -22.41
C SER A 184 -13.84 15.94 -23.88
N ARG A 185 -12.70 15.71 -24.57
CA ARG A 185 -12.67 15.24 -25.97
C ARG A 185 -13.28 13.85 -26.09
N LEU A 186 -12.90 12.94 -25.20
CA LEU A 186 -13.44 11.59 -25.15
C LEU A 186 -14.95 11.61 -24.93
N HIS A 187 -15.44 12.38 -23.96
CA HIS A 187 -16.86 12.58 -23.69
C HIS A 187 -17.59 13.19 -24.89
N ALA A 188 -17.03 14.21 -25.53
CA ALA A 188 -17.66 14.83 -26.72
C ALA A 188 -17.81 13.83 -27.88
N SER A 189 -16.86 12.88 -28.03
CA SER A 189 -16.90 11.85 -29.09
C SER A 189 -17.87 10.72 -28.80
N TYR A 190 -18.12 10.42 -27.50
CA TYR A 190 -18.90 9.24 -27.06
C TYR A 190 -20.03 9.61 -26.10
N ARG A 191 -20.69 10.75 -26.27
CA ARG A 191 -21.71 11.29 -25.34
C ARG A 191 -22.79 10.29 -24.92
N ASN A 192 -23.24 9.46 -25.85
CA ASN A 192 -24.41 8.57 -25.68
C ASN A 192 -24.00 7.08 -25.53
N ALA A 193 -22.71 6.78 -25.51
CA ALA A 193 -22.22 5.41 -25.41
C ALA A 193 -20.90 5.36 -24.60
N MET A 194 -20.57 4.20 -24.09
CA MET A 194 -19.25 3.96 -23.50
C MET A 194 -18.22 3.77 -24.63
N PRO A 195 -17.02 4.38 -24.53
CA PRO A 195 -15.96 4.14 -25.49
C PRO A 195 -15.56 2.64 -25.51
N PRO A 196 -15.26 2.06 -26.67
CA PRO A 196 -14.67 0.72 -26.75
C PRO A 196 -13.34 0.65 -26.01
N ASP A 197 -12.97 -0.54 -25.49
CA ASP A 197 -11.74 -0.74 -24.70
C ASP A 197 -10.48 -0.34 -25.47
N GLN A 198 -10.46 -0.52 -26.79
CA GLN A 198 -9.33 -0.08 -27.62
C GLN A 198 -9.15 1.46 -27.57
N VAL A 199 -10.22 2.22 -27.51
CA VAL A 199 -10.19 3.67 -27.38
C VAL A 199 -9.75 4.06 -25.96
N LEU A 200 -10.27 3.37 -24.94
CA LEU A 200 -9.84 3.57 -23.55
C LEU A 200 -8.35 3.25 -23.37
N LYS A 201 -7.85 2.16 -23.96
CA LYS A 201 -6.40 1.82 -23.95
C LYS A 201 -5.57 2.92 -24.59
N GLY A 202 -5.99 3.45 -25.74
CA GLY A 202 -5.30 4.57 -26.40
C GLY A 202 -5.31 5.85 -25.54
N CYS A 203 -6.41 6.14 -24.87
CA CYS A 203 -6.53 7.27 -23.94
C CYS A 203 -5.58 7.08 -22.73
N LEU A 204 -5.58 5.90 -22.12
CA LEU A 204 -4.68 5.57 -21.00
C LEU A 204 -3.20 5.70 -21.41
N HIS A 205 -2.84 5.21 -22.59
CA HIS A 205 -1.46 5.31 -23.11
C HIS A 205 -1.02 6.77 -23.27
N GLN A 206 -1.91 7.66 -23.77
CA GLN A 206 -1.62 9.09 -23.85
C GLN A 206 -1.39 9.71 -22.47
N LEU A 207 -2.21 9.35 -21.48
CA LEU A 207 -2.06 9.83 -20.11
C LEU A 207 -0.75 9.35 -19.48
N VAL A 208 -0.41 8.07 -19.63
CA VAL A 208 0.86 7.50 -19.14
C VAL A 208 2.07 8.25 -19.70
N ARG A 209 2.03 8.60 -20.99
CA ARG A 209 3.13 9.37 -21.64
C ARG A 209 3.20 10.84 -21.24
N ALA A 210 2.20 11.36 -20.57
CA ALA A 210 2.19 12.75 -20.08
C ALA A 210 2.94 12.93 -18.76
N PHE A 211 3.34 11.83 -18.11
CA PHE A 211 4.17 11.83 -16.91
C PHE A 211 5.58 11.32 -17.23
N ASP A 212 6.56 11.73 -16.43
CA ASP A 212 7.91 11.16 -16.48
C ASP A 212 7.90 9.71 -15.97
N HIS A 213 7.14 9.47 -14.90
CA HIS A 213 6.89 8.13 -14.34
C HIS A 213 5.41 7.93 -14.02
N THR A 214 4.88 6.79 -14.37
CA THR A 214 3.51 6.37 -14.04
C THR A 214 3.52 5.02 -13.35
N TYR A 215 3.05 4.98 -12.12
CA TYR A 215 2.91 3.75 -11.33
C TYR A 215 1.46 3.29 -11.37
N ILE A 216 1.24 2.09 -11.91
CA ILE A 216 -0.08 1.46 -11.98
C ILE A 216 -0.04 0.19 -11.12
N LEU A 217 -0.91 0.12 -10.12
CA LEU A 217 -0.99 -1.01 -9.19
C LEU A 217 -2.37 -1.66 -9.29
N LEU A 218 -2.40 -2.95 -9.61
CA LEU A 218 -3.63 -3.72 -9.84
C LEU A 218 -3.70 -4.86 -8.86
N ASP A 219 -4.70 -4.86 -7.98
CA ASP A 219 -4.88 -5.89 -6.97
C ASP A 219 -5.87 -6.96 -7.40
N ALA A 220 -5.57 -8.22 -7.02
CA ALA A 220 -6.45 -9.36 -7.12
C ALA A 220 -6.96 -9.67 -8.53
N LEU A 221 -6.06 -9.78 -9.53
CA LEU A 221 -6.43 -10.17 -10.92
C LEU A 221 -7.26 -11.46 -10.98
N ASP A 222 -7.00 -12.40 -10.07
CA ASP A 222 -7.74 -13.65 -9.95
C ASP A 222 -9.21 -13.46 -9.57
N GLU A 223 -9.61 -12.30 -9.08
CA GLU A 223 -10.99 -11.96 -8.77
C GLU A 223 -11.78 -11.44 -9.99
N SER A 224 -11.14 -11.26 -11.13
CA SER A 224 -11.84 -11.14 -12.42
C SER A 224 -12.40 -12.52 -12.85
N PRO A 225 -13.69 -12.63 -13.23
CA PRO A 225 -14.30 -13.91 -13.61
C PRO A 225 -13.61 -14.55 -14.81
N ARG A 226 -13.12 -15.80 -14.63
CA ARG A 226 -12.35 -16.53 -15.60
C ARG A 226 -13.08 -16.72 -16.94
N ASP A 227 -14.36 -17.06 -16.87
CA ASP A 227 -15.17 -17.42 -18.04
C ASP A 227 -15.71 -16.20 -18.80
N LYS A 228 -15.51 -14.97 -18.30
CA LYS A 228 -16.13 -13.77 -18.88
C LYS A 228 -15.15 -12.65 -19.19
N HIS A 229 -14.31 -12.27 -18.24
CA HIS A 229 -13.56 -11.01 -18.29
C HIS A 229 -12.06 -11.15 -18.12
N ARG A 230 -11.60 -12.26 -17.52
CA ARG A 230 -10.19 -12.40 -17.16
C ARG A 230 -9.26 -12.37 -18.36
N LEU A 231 -9.63 -13.02 -19.44
CA LEU A 231 -8.81 -13.04 -20.66
C LEU A 231 -8.60 -11.62 -21.20
N ASP A 232 -9.67 -10.80 -21.23
CA ASP A 232 -9.61 -9.40 -21.71
C ASP A 232 -8.75 -8.55 -20.78
N VAL A 233 -8.81 -8.79 -19.44
CA VAL A 233 -7.97 -8.11 -18.45
C VAL A 233 -6.49 -8.46 -18.68
N LEU A 234 -6.17 -9.74 -18.82
CA LEU A 234 -4.79 -10.22 -19.04
C LEU A 234 -4.24 -9.71 -20.37
N GLN A 235 -5.03 -9.77 -21.45
CA GLN A 235 -4.65 -9.22 -22.75
C GLN A 235 -4.42 -7.70 -22.68
N THR A 236 -5.25 -6.98 -21.92
CA THR A 236 -5.05 -5.54 -21.69
C THR A 236 -3.73 -5.26 -20.98
N LEU A 237 -3.36 -6.09 -20.00
CA LEU A 237 -2.06 -5.99 -19.32
C LEU A 237 -0.90 -6.28 -20.25
N ALA A 238 -1.02 -7.32 -21.10
CA ALA A 238 -0.02 -7.62 -22.10
C ALA A 238 0.17 -6.46 -23.08
N ASP A 239 -0.92 -5.85 -23.55
CA ASP A 239 -0.88 -4.65 -24.39
C ASP A 239 -0.15 -3.49 -23.68
N MET A 240 -0.46 -3.24 -22.40
CA MET A 240 0.19 -2.18 -21.60
C MET A 240 1.70 -2.43 -21.46
N ARG A 241 2.13 -3.65 -21.22
CA ARG A 241 3.55 -4.02 -21.17
C ARG A 241 4.25 -3.82 -22.53
N ALA A 242 3.53 -4.12 -23.62
CA ALA A 242 4.02 -3.94 -24.98
C ALA A 242 4.16 -2.49 -25.40
N TRP A 243 3.59 -1.51 -24.68
CA TRP A 243 3.78 -0.08 -24.98
C TRP A 243 5.24 0.37 -24.88
N SER A 244 6.07 -0.41 -24.18
CA SER A 244 7.51 -0.10 -24.00
C SER A 244 7.77 1.35 -23.60
N THR A 245 6.88 1.91 -22.77
CA THR A 245 6.99 3.29 -22.28
C THR A 245 7.96 3.31 -21.10
N PRO A 246 9.12 3.95 -21.19
CA PRO A 246 10.16 3.86 -20.15
C PRO A 246 9.70 4.23 -18.75
N GLY A 247 8.81 5.21 -18.63
CA GLY A 247 8.27 5.66 -17.35
C GLY A 247 7.09 4.82 -16.81
N LEU A 248 6.68 3.73 -17.46
CA LEU A 248 5.59 2.90 -16.99
C LEU A 248 6.09 1.82 -16.03
N HIS A 249 5.49 1.76 -14.84
CA HIS A 249 5.78 0.79 -13.79
C HIS A 249 4.48 0.07 -13.42
N LEU A 250 4.41 -1.23 -13.70
CA LEU A 250 3.23 -2.05 -13.43
C LEU A 250 3.49 -2.99 -12.26
N LEU A 251 2.63 -2.96 -11.24
CA LEU A 251 2.61 -3.93 -10.16
C LEU A 251 1.26 -4.62 -10.14
N VAL A 252 1.26 -5.94 -10.14
CA VAL A 252 0.03 -6.72 -10.11
C VAL A 252 0.06 -7.74 -8.97
N THR A 253 -1.11 -8.06 -8.43
CA THR A 253 -1.25 -9.16 -7.46
C THR A 253 -2.30 -10.16 -7.92
N SER A 254 -2.07 -11.43 -7.65
CA SER A 254 -3.05 -12.48 -7.91
C SER A 254 -2.75 -13.76 -7.13
N ARG A 255 -3.66 -14.72 -7.21
CA ARG A 255 -3.30 -16.12 -6.96
C ARG A 255 -2.39 -16.61 -8.08
N ASP A 256 -1.61 -17.65 -7.77
CA ASP A 256 -0.77 -18.33 -8.73
C ASP A 256 -1.62 -19.35 -9.53
N GLU A 257 -2.46 -18.84 -10.43
CA GLU A 257 -3.31 -19.63 -11.31
C GLU A 257 -2.62 -19.81 -12.67
N PRO A 258 -2.74 -21.00 -13.34
CA PRO A 258 -2.01 -21.30 -14.57
C PRO A 258 -2.27 -20.28 -15.69
N ASP A 259 -3.53 -19.89 -15.92
CA ASP A 259 -3.91 -18.93 -16.94
C ASP A 259 -3.30 -17.53 -16.71
N ILE A 260 -3.19 -17.11 -15.45
CA ILE A 260 -2.55 -15.84 -15.09
C ILE A 260 -1.03 -15.94 -15.26
N ARG A 261 -0.43 -17.03 -14.80
CA ARG A 261 1.02 -17.26 -14.92
C ARG A 261 1.49 -17.27 -16.36
N ASP A 262 0.77 -18.03 -17.18
CA ASP A 262 1.11 -18.21 -18.60
C ASP A 262 1.00 -16.88 -19.37
N GLU A 263 -0.05 -16.09 -19.10
CA GLU A 263 -0.26 -14.81 -19.81
C GLU A 263 0.65 -13.68 -19.28
N LEU A 264 0.95 -13.65 -17.98
CA LEU A 264 1.88 -12.66 -17.44
C LEU A 264 3.32 -12.91 -17.83
N ASP A 265 3.70 -14.16 -18.08
CA ASP A 265 5.06 -14.59 -18.47
C ASP A 265 6.15 -13.81 -17.69
N ALA A 266 5.99 -13.78 -16.38
CA ALA A 266 6.87 -13.01 -15.49
C ALA A 266 8.16 -13.79 -15.24
N SER A 267 9.31 -13.17 -15.48
CA SER A 267 10.62 -13.72 -15.13
C SER A 267 10.79 -13.86 -13.61
N GLN A 268 11.78 -14.62 -13.16
CA GLN A 268 12.00 -14.92 -11.73
C GLN A 268 12.23 -13.64 -10.89
N ASP A 269 12.89 -12.65 -11.46
CA ASP A 269 13.16 -11.34 -10.85
C ASP A 269 11.94 -10.41 -10.84
N GLN A 270 10.93 -10.69 -11.68
CA GLN A 270 9.66 -9.97 -11.78
C GLN A 270 8.54 -10.61 -10.95
N ALA A 271 8.76 -11.77 -10.34
CA ALA A 271 7.76 -12.47 -9.56
C ALA A 271 8.18 -12.63 -8.09
N ILE A 272 7.32 -12.27 -7.16
CA ILE A 272 7.51 -12.49 -5.73
C ILE A 272 6.41 -13.43 -5.23
N SER A 273 6.81 -14.63 -4.81
CA SER A 273 5.90 -15.53 -4.13
C SER A 273 5.74 -15.15 -2.66
N LEU A 274 4.51 -15.02 -2.21
CA LEU A 274 4.18 -14.74 -0.81
C LEU A 274 4.25 -15.98 0.10
N LYS A 275 4.72 -17.10 -0.43
CA LYS A 275 5.13 -18.25 0.37
C LYS A 275 6.61 -18.10 0.72
N ASN A 276 6.92 -17.25 1.69
CA ASN A 276 8.30 -16.96 2.09
C ASN A 276 8.38 -16.62 3.59
N ALA A 277 9.59 -16.75 4.16
CA ALA A 277 9.84 -16.53 5.57
C ALA A 277 9.50 -15.10 6.08
N SER A 278 9.50 -14.10 5.21
CA SER A 278 9.15 -12.73 5.60
C SER A 278 7.65 -12.59 5.86
N VAL A 279 6.82 -13.28 5.10
CA VAL A 279 5.37 -13.36 5.33
C VAL A 279 5.10 -14.13 6.63
N ASP A 280 5.82 -15.24 6.86
CA ASP A 280 5.69 -16.02 8.08
C ASP A 280 6.05 -15.18 9.33
N ASN A 281 7.08 -14.35 9.23
CA ASN A 281 7.46 -13.41 10.29
C ASN A 281 6.39 -12.33 10.53
N ASP A 282 5.78 -11.78 9.47
CA ASP A 282 4.66 -10.83 9.59
C ASP A 282 3.46 -11.48 10.28
N ILE A 283 3.14 -12.73 9.93
CA ILE A 283 2.07 -13.51 10.56
C ILE A 283 2.36 -13.74 12.05
N ALA A 284 3.59 -14.17 12.38
CA ALA A 284 4.01 -14.37 13.76
C ALA A 284 3.90 -13.08 14.58
N GLY A 285 4.35 -11.94 14.02
CA GLY A 285 4.22 -10.61 14.63
C GLY A 285 2.76 -10.20 14.85
N PHE A 286 1.89 -10.44 13.86
CA PHE A 286 0.45 -10.19 13.96
C PHE A 286 -0.19 -11.03 15.08
N VAL A 287 0.08 -12.33 15.11
CA VAL A 287 -0.46 -13.25 16.12
C VAL A 287 -0.02 -12.84 17.53
N SER A 288 1.29 -12.66 17.72
CA SER A 288 1.87 -12.22 19.00
C SER A 288 1.27 -10.91 19.49
N GLY A 289 1.19 -9.92 18.61
CA GLY A 289 0.60 -8.63 18.95
C GLY A 289 -0.90 -8.72 19.31
N HIS A 290 -1.66 -9.58 18.62
CA HIS A 290 -3.06 -9.80 18.95
C HIS A 290 -3.25 -10.49 20.29
N LEU A 291 -2.44 -11.51 20.59
CA LEU A 291 -2.48 -12.23 21.86
C LEU A 291 -2.19 -11.30 23.04
N ARG A 292 -1.20 -10.43 22.92
CA ARG A 292 -0.80 -9.50 24.00
C ARG A 292 -1.77 -8.31 24.16
N ASN A 293 -2.30 -7.77 23.06
CA ASN A 293 -3.07 -6.52 23.10
C ASN A 293 -4.56 -6.72 23.33
N LYS A 294 -5.13 -7.86 22.93
CA LYS A 294 -6.57 -8.11 23.12
C LYS A 294 -6.86 -8.61 24.52
N ARG A 295 -7.59 -7.80 25.34
CA ARG A 295 -7.97 -8.13 26.71
C ARG A 295 -8.60 -9.53 26.87
N ARG A 296 -9.38 -9.96 25.87
CA ARG A 296 -10.04 -11.29 25.88
C ARG A 296 -9.05 -12.46 25.74
N LEU A 297 -7.88 -12.23 25.18
CA LEU A 297 -6.85 -13.24 24.94
C LEU A 297 -5.81 -13.32 26.06
N ARG A 298 -5.71 -12.30 26.91
CA ARG A 298 -4.79 -12.29 28.08
C ARG A 298 -5.04 -13.47 29.04
N LYS A 299 -6.28 -13.95 29.15
CA LYS A 299 -6.59 -15.13 29.98
C LYS A 299 -5.90 -16.42 29.54
N TRP A 300 -5.29 -16.43 28.35
CA TRP A 300 -4.54 -17.54 27.78
C TRP A 300 -3.03 -17.32 27.78
N GLU A 301 -2.55 -16.40 28.63
CA GLU A 301 -1.13 -15.97 28.65
C GLU A 301 -0.16 -17.15 28.80
N ASP A 302 -0.48 -18.12 29.65
CA ASP A 302 0.30 -19.36 29.84
C ASP A 302 0.37 -20.25 28.58
N HIS A 303 -0.51 -20.02 27.61
CA HIS A 303 -0.60 -20.78 26.37
C HIS A 303 -0.14 -19.98 25.14
N HIS A 304 0.22 -18.71 25.28
CA HIS A 304 0.57 -17.83 24.15
C HIS A 304 1.67 -18.45 23.29
N SER A 305 2.76 -18.93 23.87
CA SER A 305 3.87 -19.55 23.14
C SER A 305 3.41 -20.76 22.31
N ARG A 306 2.56 -21.62 22.87
CA ARG A 306 2.01 -22.76 22.15
C ARG A 306 1.06 -22.35 21.03
N ILE A 307 0.23 -21.32 21.26
CA ILE A 307 -0.69 -20.77 20.27
C ILE A 307 0.11 -20.15 19.11
N GLU A 308 1.13 -19.35 19.40
CA GLU A 308 2.02 -18.74 18.41
C GLU A 308 2.68 -19.82 17.53
N THR A 309 3.27 -20.84 18.12
CA THR A 309 3.92 -21.95 17.39
C THR A 309 2.92 -22.68 16.49
N VAL A 310 1.77 -23.11 17.02
CA VAL A 310 0.77 -23.87 16.25
C VAL A 310 0.17 -23.05 15.12
N LEU A 311 -0.07 -21.75 15.35
CA LEU A 311 -0.60 -20.87 14.30
C LEU A 311 0.44 -20.57 13.23
N ALA A 312 1.70 -20.35 13.62
CA ALA A 312 2.78 -20.14 12.65
C ALA A 312 3.02 -21.39 11.79
N GLU A 313 3.07 -22.58 12.38
CA GLU A 313 3.24 -23.84 11.65
C GLU A 313 2.07 -24.16 10.70
N ARG A 314 0.84 -23.80 11.09
CA ARG A 314 -0.36 -24.08 10.30
C ARG A 314 -0.74 -22.99 9.32
N ALA A 315 -0.19 -21.81 9.47
CA ALA A 315 -0.52 -20.68 8.61
C ALA A 315 -0.11 -20.94 7.14
N ASN A 316 0.98 -21.70 6.89
CA ASN A 316 1.46 -21.99 5.53
C ASN A 316 1.41 -20.75 4.60
N GLY A 317 1.64 -19.55 5.15
CA GLY A 317 1.55 -18.29 4.43
C GLY A 317 0.12 -17.70 4.37
N VAL A 318 -0.81 -18.15 5.24
CA VAL A 318 -2.21 -17.63 5.32
C VAL A 318 -2.52 -17.07 6.70
#